data_6ae6d6389783992b0c7353d5bd91e66a
#
_entry.id   6ae6d6389783992b0c7353d5bd91e66a
#
_cell.length_a   1.000
_cell.length_b   1.000
_cell.length_c   1.000
_cell.angle_alpha   90.00
_cell.angle_beta   90.00
_cell.angle_gamma   90.00
#
_symmetry.space_group_name_H-M   'P 1'
#
loop_
_entity.id
_entity.type
_entity.pdbx_description
1 polymer ?
#
loop_
_entity_poly.entity_id
_entity_poly.type
_entity_poly.pdbx_seq_one_letter_code
_entity_poly.pdbx_strand_id
1 'polypeptide(L)'
;MGGAPPSLVARASQSPEELAKTWLVRLIEETPLANVSEIEVGLLTREAAPFIDEILRELGSPAGEIGLQPPGEAHSRVRGFGRLRTGARAPSQIPRDLAALQALLIESLRRDVPERDRGDFARSVERLAEIFGSIQGELTESLVRERAGAPRRDELTGLPGPAELHEWLQVLLAEYRRYGHPFAVALLDIDGLGRVNDAYGRQVGDAMVAAIATVIRDKIRTVDRPFRLEGDEFCVLVPHEQAVQARPMAERLAGVVERSQTGEAPRIAVAIGISSCPDHGEDADRVLEAAEEATYAAKAAGQLVAVAGSDDRVSAHDLH
;
A
#
# COMPACT_ATOMS: atom_id res chain seq x y z
N MET A 1 5.76 -32.40 28.62
CA MET A 1 5.65 -31.09 27.93
C MET A 1 5.24 -31.38 26.49
N GLY A 2 3.95 -31.41 26.20
CA GLY A 2 3.42 -31.60 24.86
C GLY A 2 3.30 -30.22 24.22
N GLY A 3 4.19 -29.90 23.25
CA GLY A 3 4.02 -28.73 22.43
C GLY A 3 2.70 -28.83 21.65
N ALA A 4 1.96 -27.74 21.50
CA ALA A 4 0.78 -27.68 20.67
C ALA A 4 1.14 -28.17 19.25
N PRO A 5 0.29 -28.99 18.62
CA PRO A 5 0.58 -29.46 17.26
C PRO A 5 0.71 -28.26 16.32
N PRO A 6 1.66 -28.29 15.37
CA PRO A 6 1.84 -27.20 14.42
C PRO A 6 0.50 -26.95 13.68
N SER A 7 0.17 -25.67 13.47
CA SER A 7 -1.04 -25.27 12.75
C SER A 7 -1.07 -25.91 11.36
N LEU A 8 -2.27 -26.12 10.78
CA LEU A 8 -2.42 -26.65 9.41
C LEU A 8 -1.62 -25.82 8.40
N VAL A 9 -1.52 -24.51 8.61
CA VAL A 9 -0.73 -23.59 7.79
C VAL A 9 0.77 -23.90 7.86
N ALA A 10 1.29 -24.26 9.04
CA ALA A 10 2.70 -24.64 9.21
C ALA A 10 3.04 -26.01 8.59
N ARG A 11 2.01 -26.77 8.20
CA ARG A 11 2.14 -28.06 7.51
C ARG A 11 1.87 -27.97 6.02
N ALA A 12 1.44 -26.81 5.50
CA ALA A 12 1.23 -26.63 4.08
C ALA A 12 2.54 -26.91 3.34
N SER A 13 2.52 -27.89 2.42
CA SER A 13 3.72 -28.36 1.71
C SER A 13 4.21 -27.40 0.65
N GLN A 14 3.41 -26.37 0.32
CA GLN A 14 3.74 -25.40 -0.72
C GLN A 14 4.12 -24.05 -0.12
N SER A 15 5.22 -23.48 -0.62
CA SER A 15 5.62 -22.13 -0.24
C SER A 15 4.71 -21.06 -0.87
N PRO A 16 4.64 -19.83 -0.31
CA PRO A 16 3.92 -18.71 -0.92
C PRO A 16 4.31 -18.48 -2.38
N GLU A 17 5.59 -18.69 -2.74
CA GLU A 17 6.09 -18.53 -4.10
C GLU A 17 5.57 -19.61 -5.04
N GLU A 18 5.45 -20.85 -4.58
CA GLU A 18 4.88 -21.95 -5.37
C GLU A 18 3.38 -21.76 -5.59
N LEU A 19 2.67 -21.31 -4.57
CA LEU A 19 1.25 -20.96 -4.64
C LEU A 19 1.03 -19.78 -5.60
N ALA A 20 1.87 -18.75 -5.54
CA ALA A 20 1.83 -17.61 -6.44
C ALA A 20 2.03 -18.02 -7.89
N LYS A 21 3.03 -18.87 -8.18
CA LYS A 21 3.26 -19.42 -9.53
C LYS A 21 2.06 -20.20 -10.03
N THR A 22 1.50 -21.07 -9.19
CA THR A 22 0.33 -21.88 -9.55
C THR A 22 -0.90 -21.02 -9.83
N TRP A 23 -1.11 -19.99 -9.01
CA TRP A 23 -2.18 -19.04 -9.21
C TRP A 23 -2.01 -18.25 -10.51
N LEU A 24 -0.81 -17.74 -10.80
CA LEU A 24 -0.48 -17.06 -12.06
C LEU A 24 -0.75 -17.92 -13.29
N VAL A 25 -0.37 -19.19 -13.27
CA VAL A 25 -0.65 -20.12 -14.37
C VAL A 25 -2.16 -20.23 -14.59
N ARG A 26 -2.95 -20.44 -13.53
CA ARG A 26 -4.41 -20.50 -13.62
C ARG A 26 -5.01 -19.20 -14.16
N LEU A 27 -4.53 -18.03 -13.71
CA LEU A 27 -4.99 -16.74 -14.22
C LEU A 27 -4.73 -16.58 -15.72
N ILE A 28 -3.58 -17.05 -16.20
CA ILE A 28 -3.24 -17.03 -17.64
C ILE A 28 -4.12 -17.98 -18.42
N GLU A 29 -4.31 -19.21 -17.93
CA GLU A 29 -5.13 -20.24 -18.59
C GLU A 29 -6.61 -19.84 -18.67
N GLU A 30 -7.15 -19.17 -17.66
CA GLU A 30 -8.54 -18.71 -17.60
C GLU A 30 -8.77 -17.38 -18.33
N THR A 31 -7.70 -16.69 -18.76
CA THR A 31 -7.80 -15.41 -19.45
C THR A 31 -7.94 -15.63 -20.96
N PRO A 32 -8.95 -15.04 -21.63
CA PRO A 32 -9.08 -15.09 -23.08
C PRO A 32 -7.80 -14.61 -23.77
N LEU A 33 -7.38 -15.28 -24.85
CA LEU A 33 -6.15 -14.96 -25.58
C LEU A 33 -6.01 -13.48 -26.00
N ALA A 34 -7.14 -12.83 -26.27
CA ALA A 34 -7.16 -11.39 -26.60
C ALA A 34 -6.72 -10.48 -25.44
N ASN A 35 -6.83 -10.95 -24.19
CA ASN A 35 -6.56 -10.16 -22.97
C ASN A 35 -5.30 -10.63 -22.23
N VAL A 36 -4.61 -11.65 -22.73
CA VAL A 36 -3.38 -12.17 -22.08
C VAL A 36 -2.26 -11.12 -22.07
N SER A 37 -2.20 -10.26 -23.10
CA SER A 37 -1.24 -9.14 -23.16
C SER A 37 -1.51 -8.04 -22.11
N GLU A 38 -2.70 -8.02 -21.49
CA GLU A 38 -3.08 -7.10 -20.43
C GLU A 38 -2.63 -7.58 -19.03
N ILE A 39 -2.06 -8.79 -18.94
CA ILE A 39 -1.54 -9.33 -17.68
C ILE A 39 -0.10 -8.86 -17.51
N GLU A 40 0.13 -7.98 -16.56
CA GLU A 40 1.48 -7.63 -16.10
C GLU A 40 2.09 -8.75 -15.26
N VAL A 41 2.59 -9.79 -15.95
CA VAL A 41 3.15 -10.99 -15.31
C VAL A 41 4.28 -10.62 -14.33
N GLY A 42 5.07 -9.58 -14.63
CA GLY A 42 6.18 -9.13 -13.79
C GLY A 42 5.71 -8.59 -12.43
N LEU A 43 4.68 -7.74 -12.43
CA LEU A 43 4.07 -7.19 -11.22
C LEU A 43 3.39 -8.29 -10.40
N LEU A 44 2.56 -9.10 -11.04
CA LEU A 44 1.89 -10.23 -10.39
C LEU A 44 2.88 -11.22 -9.76
N THR A 45 4.00 -11.50 -10.42
CA THR A 45 5.04 -12.42 -9.90
C THR A 45 5.69 -11.85 -8.63
N ARG A 46 5.87 -10.53 -8.56
CA ARG A 46 6.52 -9.87 -7.43
C ARG A 46 5.58 -9.73 -6.23
N GLU A 47 4.32 -9.36 -6.45
CA GLU A 47 3.37 -9.02 -5.40
C GLU A 47 2.55 -10.22 -4.88
N ALA A 48 2.35 -11.25 -5.71
CA ALA A 48 1.49 -12.38 -5.36
C ALA A 48 2.01 -13.19 -4.16
N ALA A 49 3.32 -13.45 -4.09
CA ALA A 49 3.90 -14.24 -3.02
C ALA A 49 3.83 -13.54 -1.65
N PRO A 50 4.18 -12.24 -1.50
CA PRO A 50 3.96 -11.48 -0.27
C PRO A 50 2.49 -11.44 0.16
N PHE A 51 1.57 -11.25 -0.78
CA PHE A 51 0.13 -11.23 -0.51
C PHE A 51 -0.38 -12.58 0.02
N ILE A 52 0.04 -13.68 -0.60
CA ILE A 52 -0.30 -15.03 -0.16
C ILE A 52 0.32 -15.33 1.22
N ASP A 53 1.56 -14.92 1.46
CA ASP A 53 2.22 -15.09 2.76
C ASP A 53 1.48 -14.37 3.89
N GLU A 54 0.96 -13.17 3.62
CA GLU A 54 0.14 -12.42 4.59
C GLU A 54 -1.17 -13.14 4.91
N ILE A 55 -1.89 -13.65 3.89
CA ILE A 55 -3.10 -14.45 4.09
C ILE A 55 -2.80 -15.70 4.94
N LEU A 56 -1.71 -16.40 4.64
CA LEU A 56 -1.32 -17.60 5.37
C LEU A 56 -0.92 -17.29 6.82
N ARG A 57 -0.23 -16.18 7.07
CA ARG A 57 0.10 -15.72 8.43
C ARG A 57 -1.15 -15.45 9.26
N GLU A 58 -2.11 -14.74 8.69
CA GLU A 58 -3.38 -14.45 9.36
C GLU A 58 -4.20 -15.71 9.62
N LEU A 59 -4.22 -16.62 8.67
CA LEU A 59 -4.87 -17.92 8.85
C LEU A 59 -4.23 -18.73 9.99
N GLY A 60 -2.92 -18.60 10.20
CA GLY A 60 -2.16 -19.28 11.25
C GLY A 60 -2.26 -18.65 12.64
N SER A 61 -2.76 -17.43 12.76
CA SER A 61 -2.87 -16.71 14.04
C SER A 61 -3.98 -17.28 14.94
N PRO A 62 -3.85 -17.28 16.28
CA PRO A 62 -4.87 -17.83 17.18
C PRO A 62 -6.24 -17.16 16.99
N ALA A 63 -7.30 -17.97 16.99
CA ALA A 63 -8.68 -17.48 16.92
C ALA A 63 -9.03 -16.70 18.20
N GLY A 64 -8.94 -15.41 18.17
CA GLY A 64 -9.20 -14.51 19.32
C GLY A 64 -8.63 -13.11 19.07
N GLU A 65 -7.69 -12.98 18.14
CA GLU A 65 -7.12 -11.69 17.71
C GLU A 65 -7.78 -11.12 16.45
N ILE A 66 -8.89 -11.72 15.98
CA ILE A 66 -9.78 -11.09 14.98
C ILE A 66 -10.70 -10.09 15.70
N GLY A 67 -10.19 -9.35 16.63
CA GLY A 67 -10.83 -8.20 17.19
C GLY A 67 -10.11 -7.01 16.60
N LEU A 68 -10.71 -6.38 15.55
CA LEU A 68 -10.36 -5.02 15.17
C LEU A 68 -8.83 -4.76 15.21
N GLN A 69 -8.08 -5.51 14.39
CA GLN A 69 -6.72 -5.08 14.12
C GLN A 69 -6.77 -3.66 13.54
N PRO A 70 -5.80 -2.81 13.90
CA PRO A 70 -5.82 -1.42 13.46
C PRO A 70 -5.93 -1.33 11.94
N PRO A 71 -6.60 -0.30 11.41
CA PRO A 71 -6.86 -0.11 9.97
C PRO A 71 -5.63 -0.27 9.07
N GLY A 72 -4.41 -0.26 9.63
CA GLY A 72 -3.16 -0.44 8.92
C GLY A 72 -2.93 -1.80 8.26
N GLU A 73 -3.34 -2.92 8.87
CA GLU A 73 -3.08 -4.25 8.30
C GLU A 73 -4.13 -4.67 7.26
N ALA A 74 -5.40 -4.32 7.46
CA ALA A 74 -6.43 -4.47 6.44
C ALA A 74 -6.11 -3.61 5.20
N HIS A 75 -5.62 -2.39 5.40
CA HIS A 75 -5.15 -1.51 4.34
C HIS A 75 -3.93 -2.06 3.57
N SER A 76 -3.02 -2.76 4.25
CA SER A 76 -1.88 -3.44 3.60
C SER A 76 -2.36 -4.52 2.63
N ARG A 77 -3.39 -5.29 2.99
CA ARG A 77 -3.96 -6.37 2.15
C ARG A 77 -4.66 -5.83 0.92
N VAL A 78 -5.48 -4.80 1.08
CA VAL A 78 -6.16 -4.14 -0.04
C VAL A 78 -5.16 -3.45 -0.95
N ARG A 79 -4.12 -2.83 -0.40
CA ARG A 79 -3.02 -2.25 -1.17
C ARG A 79 -2.22 -3.31 -1.93
N GLY A 80 -1.88 -4.43 -1.30
CA GLY A 80 -1.23 -5.56 -1.97
C GLY A 80 -2.04 -6.04 -3.16
N PHE A 81 -3.35 -6.23 -2.98
CA PHE A 81 -4.24 -6.62 -4.06
C PHE A 81 -4.57 -5.48 -5.02
N GLY A 82 -4.63 -4.25 -4.56
CA GLY A 82 -4.78 -3.05 -5.39
C GLY A 82 -3.58 -2.84 -6.33
N ARG A 83 -2.37 -3.15 -5.88
CA ARG A 83 -1.15 -3.17 -6.72
C ARG A 83 -1.20 -4.24 -7.81
N LEU A 84 -1.76 -5.41 -7.51
CA LEU A 84 -2.06 -6.46 -8.51
C LEU A 84 -3.08 -6.02 -9.56
N ARG A 85 -3.84 -4.94 -9.27
CA ARG A 85 -4.91 -4.39 -10.11
C ARG A 85 -4.42 -3.35 -11.12
N THR A 86 -3.34 -2.61 -10.83
CA THR A 86 -2.85 -1.50 -11.68
C THR A 86 -2.32 -1.94 -13.05
N GLY A 87 -2.10 -3.24 -13.28
CA GLY A 87 -1.99 -3.78 -14.63
C GLY A 87 -3.37 -3.91 -15.28
N ALA A 88 -3.55 -3.39 -16.44
CA ALA A 88 -4.60 -3.39 -17.48
C ALA A 88 -5.83 -4.35 -17.37
N ARG A 89 -6.10 -4.98 -16.22
CA ARG A 89 -7.24 -5.90 -16.05
C ARG A 89 -8.54 -5.14 -15.75
N ALA A 90 -9.60 -5.53 -16.44
CA ALA A 90 -10.92 -4.98 -16.18
C ALA A 90 -11.36 -5.21 -14.72
N PRO A 91 -11.90 -4.20 -14.01
CA PRO A 91 -12.36 -4.32 -12.62
C PRO A 91 -13.30 -5.50 -12.37
N SER A 92 -14.01 -5.98 -13.40
CA SER A 92 -14.89 -7.14 -13.33
C SER A 92 -14.17 -8.49 -13.22
N GLN A 93 -12.86 -8.55 -13.47
CA GLN A 93 -12.07 -9.78 -13.40
C GLN A 93 -11.51 -10.02 -11.98
N ILE A 94 -11.32 -8.96 -11.19
CA ILE A 94 -10.74 -9.01 -9.86
C ILE A 94 -11.45 -10.00 -8.90
N PRO A 95 -12.80 -10.04 -8.82
CA PRO A 95 -13.48 -11.02 -7.98
C PRO A 95 -13.23 -12.49 -8.39
N ARG A 96 -13.05 -12.74 -9.70
CA ARG A 96 -12.71 -14.07 -10.21
C ARG A 96 -11.28 -14.47 -9.84
N ASP A 97 -10.36 -13.55 -9.96
CA ASP A 97 -8.95 -13.77 -9.61
C ASP A 97 -8.79 -14.10 -8.12
N LEU A 98 -9.52 -13.40 -7.26
CA LEU A 98 -9.59 -13.69 -5.82
C LEU A 98 -10.23 -15.05 -5.54
N ALA A 99 -11.33 -15.37 -6.20
CA ALA A 99 -11.99 -16.66 -6.04
C ALA A 99 -11.07 -17.82 -6.49
N ALA A 100 -10.31 -17.65 -7.57
CA ALA A 100 -9.32 -18.63 -8.02
C ALA A 100 -8.20 -18.81 -6.99
N LEU A 101 -7.71 -17.72 -6.36
CA LEU A 101 -6.73 -17.81 -5.29
C LEU A 101 -7.29 -18.51 -4.06
N GLN A 102 -8.50 -18.14 -3.63
CA GLN A 102 -9.17 -18.79 -2.49
C GLN A 102 -9.33 -20.31 -2.71
N ALA A 103 -9.78 -20.71 -3.91
CA ALA A 103 -9.92 -22.11 -4.27
C ALA A 103 -8.57 -22.84 -4.23
N LEU A 104 -7.50 -22.23 -4.72
CA LEU A 104 -6.14 -22.78 -4.71
C LEU A 104 -5.64 -22.98 -3.26
N LEU A 105 -5.87 -22.00 -2.37
CA LEU A 105 -5.48 -22.11 -0.97
C LEU A 105 -6.25 -23.22 -0.25
N ILE A 106 -7.56 -23.35 -0.49
CA ILE A 106 -8.37 -24.44 0.06
C ILE A 106 -7.86 -25.80 -0.44
N GLU A 107 -7.54 -25.91 -1.73
CA GLU A 107 -7.00 -27.14 -2.32
C GLU A 107 -5.63 -27.50 -1.73
N SER A 108 -4.74 -26.51 -1.54
CA SER A 108 -3.44 -26.69 -0.90
C SER A 108 -3.59 -27.18 0.54
N LEU A 109 -4.45 -26.53 1.33
CA LEU A 109 -4.71 -26.94 2.71
C LEU A 109 -5.30 -28.34 2.80
N ARG A 110 -6.17 -28.71 1.85
CA ARG A 110 -6.83 -30.03 1.83
C ARG A 110 -5.84 -31.17 1.55
N ARG A 111 -4.80 -30.92 0.76
CA ARG A 111 -3.86 -31.94 0.25
C ARG A 111 -3.10 -32.64 1.39
N ASP A 112 -2.86 -31.91 2.50
CA ASP A 112 -2.00 -32.35 3.60
C ASP A 112 -2.79 -32.64 4.91
N VAL A 113 -4.13 -32.71 4.85
CA VAL A 113 -4.98 -32.93 6.05
C VAL A 113 -5.25 -34.39 6.29
N PRO A 114 -4.72 -35.00 7.37
CA PRO A 114 -5.11 -36.32 7.83
C PRO A 114 -6.59 -36.35 8.23
N GLU A 115 -7.24 -37.52 8.16
CA GLU A 115 -8.67 -37.68 8.53
C GLU A 115 -9.00 -37.20 9.96
N ARG A 116 -8.05 -37.31 10.89
CA ARG A 116 -8.20 -36.87 12.29
C ARG A 116 -8.25 -35.35 12.45
N ASP A 117 -7.79 -34.58 11.46
CA ASP A 117 -7.67 -33.13 11.52
C ASP A 117 -8.76 -32.39 10.69
N ARG A 118 -9.84 -33.11 10.31
CA ARG A 118 -10.97 -32.55 9.53
C ARG A 118 -11.64 -31.34 10.19
N GLY A 119 -11.71 -31.31 11.53
CA GLY A 119 -12.27 -30.20 12.27
C GLY A 119 -11.41 -28.93 12.15
N ASP A 120 -10.08 -29.07 12.12
CA ASP A 120 -9.14 -27.98 11.93
C ASP A 120 -9.18 -27.45 10.50
N PHE A 121 -9.35 -28.34 9.53
CA PHE A 121 -9.55 -27.95 8.14
C PHE A 121 -10.84 -27.14 7.95
N ALA A 122 -11.97 -27.57 8.52
CA ALA A 122 -13.22 -26.81 8.43
C ALA A 122 -13.08 -25.40 8.99
N ARG A 123 -12.46 -25.26 10.16
CA ARG A 123 -12.18 -23.94 10.77
C ARG A 123 -11.25 -23.08 9.89
N SER A 124 -10.24 -23.68 9.28
CA SER A 124 -9.34 -22.96 8.37
C SER A 124 -10.07 -22.48 7.10
N VAL A 125 -11.02 -23.26 6.58
CA VAL A 125 -11.85 -22.86 5.42
C VAL A 125 -12.81 -21.74 5.79
N GLU A 126 -13.47 -21.81 6.94
CA GLU A 126 -14.34 -20.74 7.44
C GLU A 126 -13.55 -19.43 7.60
N ARG A 127 -12.38 -19.50 8.21
CA ARG A 127 -11.52 -18.34 8.41
C ARG A 127 -10.98 -17.76 7.10
N LEU A 128 -10.62 -18.61 6.13
CA LEU A 128 -10.28 -18.18 4.78
C LEU A 128 -11.45 -17.44 4.12
N ALA A 129 -12.67 -17.93 4.28
CA ALA A 129 -13.86 -17.26 3.75
C ALA A 129 -14.09 -15.88 4.39
N GLU A 130 -13.82 -15.73 5.69
CA GLU A 130 -13.88 -14.43 6.38
C GLU A 130 -12.82 -13.46 5.84
N ILE A 131 -11.55 -13.88 5.69
CA ILE A 131 -10.45 -13.07 5.16
C ILE A 131 -10.78 -12.61 3.73
N PHE A 132 -11.19 -13.53 2.85
CA PHE A 132 -11.53 -13.18 1.47
C PHE A 132 -12.80 -12.34 1.38
N GLY A 133 -13.77 -12.56 2.26
CA GLY A 133 -14.98 -11.72 2.37
C GLY A 133 -14.64 -10.28 2.74
N SER A 134 -13.73 -10.07 3.68
CA SER A 134 -13.22 -8.74 4.03
C SER A 134 -12.52 -8.07 2.85
N ILE A 135 -11.59 -8.76 2.19
CA ILE A 135 -10.88 -8.26 1.00
C ILE A 135 -11.85 -7.88 -0.12
N GLN A 136 -12.87 -8.72 -0.39
CA GLN A 136 -13.88 -8.44 -1.42
C GLN A 136 -14.77 -7.26 -1.05
N GLY A 137 -15.12 -7.12 0.23
CA GLY A 137 -15.90 -5.98 0.74
C GLY A 137 -15.17 -4.66 0.50
N GLU A 138 -13.92 -4.57 0.92
CA GLU A 138 -13.10 -3.37 0.75
C GLU A 138 -12.84 -3.03 -0.73
N LEU A 139 -12.60 -4.04 -1.57
CA LEU A 139 -12.50 -3.85 -3.02
C LEU A 139 -13.80 -3.33 -3.64
N THR A 140 -14.93 -3.88 -3.20
CA THR A 140 -16.24 -3.44 -3.69
C THR A 140 -16.51 -2.00 -3.29
N GLU A 141 -16.22 -1.62 -2.05
CA GLU A 141 -16.32 -0.24 -1.60
C GLU A 141 -15.39 0.69 -2.38
N SER A 142 -14.14 0.28 -2.62
CA SER A 142 -13.20 1.04 -3.44
C SER A 142 -13.71 1.26 -4.86
N LEU A 143 -14.22 0.18 -5.50
CA LEU A 143 -14.79 0.25 -6.85
C LEU A 143 -16.08 1.09 -6.93
N VAL A 144 -16.92 1.04 -5.89
CA VAL A 144 -18.14 1.87 -5.80
C VAL A 144 -17.76 3.33 -5.63
N ARG A 145 -16.76 3.63 -4.79
CA ARG A 145 -16.24 5.01 -4.63
C ARG A 145 -15.69 5.56 -5.94
N GLU A 146 -14.93 4.76 -6.70
CA GLU A 146 -14.44 5.16 -8.04
C GLU A 146 -15.56 5.40 -9.04
N ARG A 147 -16.60 4.55 -9.06
CA ARG A 147 -17.76 4.70 -9.98
C ARG A 147 -18.73 5.81 -9.59
N ALA A 148 -18.86 6.11 -8.29
CA ALA A 148 -19.74 7.18 -7.80
C ALA A 148 -19.19 8.58 -8.09
N GLY A 149 -18.03 8.70 -8.77
CA GLY A 149 -17.32 9.95 -8.87
C GLY A 149 -16.94 10.37 -7.45
N ALA A 150 -15.88 9.77 -6.89
CA ALA A 150 -15.37 10.17 -5.59
C ALA A 150 -15.30 11.71 -5.54
N PRO A 151 -15.72 12.35 -4.45
CA PRO A 151 -15.63 13.80 -4.35
C PRO A 151 -14.21 14.18 -4.77
N ARG A 152 -14.10 15.11 -5.73
CA ARG A 152 -12.80 15.55 -6.25
C ARG A 152 -11.86 16.03 -5.14
N ARG A 153 -12.44 16.30 -3.96
CA ARG A 153 -11.73 16.75 -2.77
C ARG A 153 -12.12 15.92 -1.56
N ASP A 154 -11.14 15.56 -0.79
CA ASP A 154 -11.32 14.90 0.50
C ASP A 154 -12.07 15.80 1.49
N GLU A 155 -13.12 15.30 2.14
CA GLU A 155 -14.00 16.11 3.00
C GLU A 155 -13.28 16.62 4.25
N LEU A 156 -12.32 15.88 4.78
CA LEU A 156 -11.60 16.24 6.01
C LEU A 156 -10.52 17.29 5.74
N THR A 157 -9.77 17.14 4.67
CA THR A 157 -8.59 17.95 4.38
C THR A 157 -8.81 18.99 3.28
N GLY A 158 -9.84 18.81 2.45
CA GLY A 158 -10.09 19.63 1.26
C GLY A 158 -9.06 19.43 0.13
N LEU A 159 -8.14 18.45 0.26
CA LEU A 159 -7.18 18.13 -0.78
C LEU A 159 -7.81 17.29 -1.88
N PRO A 160 -7.28 17.36 -3.11
CA PRO A 160 -7.66 16.43 -4.17
C PRO A 160 -7.34 14.98 -3.78
N GLY A 161 -8.11 14.03 -4.32
CA GLY A 161 -7.95 12.61 -4.07
C GLY A 161 -7.12 11.86 -5.14
N PRO A 162 -7.07 10.51 -5.05
CA PRO A 162 -6.26 9.66 -5.94
C PRO A 162 -6.60 9.80 -7.43
N ALA A 163 -7.87 10.00 -7.77
CA ALA A 163 -8.30 10.16 -9.16
C ALA A 163 -7.67 11.40 -9.80
N GLU A 164 -7.66 12.53 -9.09
CA GLU A 164 -7.05 13.78 -9.58
C GLU A 164 -5.52 13.68 -9.59
N LEU A 165 -4.90 12.95 -8.65
CA LEU A 165 -3.47 12.62 -8.69
C LEU A 165 -3.11 11.90 -9.99
N HIS A 166 -3.87 10.87 -10.35
CA HIS A 166 -3.63 10.10 -11.58
C HIS A 166 -3.75 10.98 -12.84
N GLU A 167 -4.77 11.81 -12.92
CA GLU A 167 -4.92 12.78 -14.02
C GLU A 167 -3.70 13.70 -14.15
N TRP A 168 -3.20 14.25 -13.04
CA TRP A 168 -2.02 15.10 -13.03
C TRP A 168 -0.73 14.38 -13.37
N LEU A 169 -0.55 13.14 -12.92
CA LEU A 169 0.61 12.31 -13.32
C LEU A 169 0.64 12.11 -14.84
N GLN A 170 -0.51 11.84 -15.47
CA GLN A 170 -0.57 11.72 -16.93
C GLN A 170 -0.18 13.03 -17.64
N VAL A 171 -0.58 14.19 -17.11
CA VAL A 171 -0.19 15.50 -17.65
C VAL A 171 1.32 15.69 -17.55
N LEU A 172 1.93 15.44 -16.37
CA LEU A 172 3.37 15.60 -16.17
C LEU A 172 4.20 14.62 -17.02
N LEU A 173 3.72 13.37 -17.15
CA LEU A 173 4.36 12.38 -18.05
C LEU A 173 4.28 12.80 -19.52
N ALA A 174 3.16 13.36 -19.97
CA ALA A 174 3.03 13.88 -21.33
C ALA A 174 3.96 15.09 -21.56
N GLU A 175 4.10 15.95 -20.55
CA GLU A 175 5.01 17.09 -20.57
C GLU A 175 6.49 16.63 -20.60
N TYR A 176 6.85 15.64 -19.78
CA TYR A 176 8.17 15.02 -19.83
C TYR A 176 8.47 14.42 -21.19
N ARG A 177 7.57 13.61 -21.76
CA ARG A 177 7.76 12.98 -23.08
C ARG A 177 7.92 13.99 -24.20
N ARG A 178 7.29 15.16 -24.11
CA ARG A 178 7.32 16.19 -25.13
C ARG A 178 8.49 17.17 -24.99
N TYR A 179 8.83 17.55 -23.77
CA TYR A 179 9.74 18.64 -23.48
C TYR A 179 10.96 18.23 -22.65
N GLY A 180 10.96 17.02 -22.10
CA GLY A 180 12.03 16.54 -21.20
C GLY A 180 11.99 17.18 -19.81
N HIS A 181 10.87 17.82 -19.41
CA HIS A 181 10.75 18.41 -18.09
C HIS A 181 10.58 17.32 -17.03
N PRO A 182 11.50 17.15 -16.08
CA PRO A 182 11.37 16.16 -15.04
C PRO A 182 10.28 16.56 -14.02
N PHE A 183 9.84 15.62 -13.21
CA PHE A 183 9.02 15.91 -12.04
C PHE A 183 9.33 14.93 -10.93
N ALA A 184 9.12 15.35 -9.69
CA ALA A 184 9.25 14.47 -8.53
C ALA A 184 7.88 14.16 -7.91
N VAL A 185 7.83 13.03 -7.23
CA VAL A 185 6.70 12.56 -6.41
C VAL A 185 7.22 12.36 -5.00
N ALA A 186 6.59 13.02 -4.03
CA ALA A 186 6.85 12.81 -2.62
C ALA A 186 5.62 12.16 -1.98
N LEU A 187 5.76 10.91 -1.52
CA LEU A 187 4.74 10.22 -0.75
C LEU A 187 5.02 10.39 0.73
N LEU A 188 4.01 10.79 1.47
CA LEU A 188 4.06 11.03 2.91
C LEU A 188 3.12 10.05 3.61
N ASP A 189 3.60 9.48 4.70
CA ASP A 189 2.82 8.60 5.55
C ASP A 189 2.97 9.03 7.01
N ILE A 190 1.84 9.12 7.73
CA ILE A 190 1.79 9.51 9.14
C ILE A 190 1.95 8.26 10.00
N ASP A 191 3.07 8.12 10.69
CA ASP A 191 3.26 7.04 11.65
C ASP A 191 2.60 7.36 12.99
N GLY A 192 1.89 6.38 13.53
CA GLY A 192 1.28 6.46 14.85
C GLY A 192 -0.13 7.02 14.89
N LEU A 193 -0.78 7.33 13.76
CA LEU A 193 -2.16 7.81 13.72
C LEU A 193 -3.15 6.84 14.38
N GLY A 194 -2.97 5.52 14.17
CA GLY A 194 -3.78 4.48 14.82
C GLY A 194 -3.68 4.56 16.34
N ARG A 195 -2.47 4.71 16.90
CA ARG A 195 -2.26 4.85 18.35
C ARG A 195 -2.93 6.10 18.92
N VAL A 196 -2.95 7.19 18.14
CA VAL A 196 -3.68 8.41 18.53
C VAL A 196 -5.18 8.15 18.56
N ASN A 197 -5.72 7.52 17.52
CA ASN A 197 -7.14 7.18 17.44
C ASN A 197 -7.58 6.30 18.62
N ASP A 198 -6.78 5.30 18.98
CA ASP A 198 -7.07 4.38 20.07
C ASP A 198 -7.01 5.05 21.45
N ALA A 199 -6.04 5.95 21.66
CA ALA A 199 -5.82 6.59 22.95
C ALA A 199 -6.71 7.82 23.18
N TYR A 200 -7.01 8.59 22.12
CA TYR A 200 -7.67 9.92 22.23
C TYR A 200 -8.95 10.03 21.40
N GLY A 201 -9.30 8.98 20.66
CA GLY A 201 -10.48 8.94 19.81
C GLY A 201 -10.25 9.54 18.41
N ARG A 202 -11.07 9.07 17.48
CA ARG A 202 -10.96 9.37 16.04
C ARG A 202 -11.00 10.89 15.73
N GLN A 203 -11.75 11.66 16.51
CA GLN A 203 -11.81 13.12 16.31
C GLN A 203 -10.46 13.82 16.48
N VAL A 204 -9.62 13.33 17.41
CA VAL A 204 -8.27 13.87 17.61
C VAL A 204 -7.37 13.52 16.43
N GLY A 205 -7.42 12.28 15.95
CA GLY A 205 -6.68 11.85 14.75
C GLY A 205 -7.11 12.63 13.51
N ASP A 206 -8.41 12.81 13.30
CA ASP A 206 -8.94 13.60 12.18
C ASP A 206 -8.45 15.06 12.24
N ALA A 207 -8.42 15.66 13.42
CA ALA A 207 -7.86 17.01 13.60
C ALA A 207 -6.35 17.06 13.25
N MET A 208 -5.59 16.03 13.59
CA MET A 208 -4.16 15.93 13.25
C MET A 208 -3.96 15.79 11.74
N VAL A 209 -4.73 14.94 11.08
CA VAL A 209 -4.71 14.77 9.62
C VAL A 209 -5.02 16.11 8.91
N ALA A 210 -6.05 16.84 9.37
CA ALA A 210 -6.39 18.14 8.83
C ALA A 210 -5.29 19.19 9.04
N ALA A 211 -4.63 19.15 10.21
CA ALA A 211 -3.50 20.04 10.52
C ALA A 211 -2.30 19.75 9.58
N ILE A 212 -1.98 18.48 9.34
CA ILE A 212 -0.90 18.09 8.40
C ILE A 212 -1.23 18.54 6.98
N ALA A 213 -2.46 18.36 6.52
CA ALA A 213 -2.88 18.85 5.21
C ALA A 213 -2.70 20.38 5.08
N THR A 214 -2.95 21.11 6.16
CA THR A 214 -2.70 22.57 6.21
C THR A 214 -1.22 22.89 6.13
N VAL A 215 -0.37 22.17 6.88
CA VAL A 215 1.10 22.31 6.80
C VAL A 215 1.59 22.04 5.39
N ILE A 216 1.12 20.98 4.75
CA ILE A 216 1.50 20.66 3.37
C ILE A 216 1.18 21.84 2.45
N ARG A 217 -0.08 22.32 2.45
CA ARG A 217 -0.49 23.46 1.60
C ARG A 217 0.34 24.72 1.83
N ASP A 218 0.67 25.02 3.08
CA ASP A 218 1.38 26.25 3.44
C ASP A 218 2.89 26.20 3.14
N LYS A 219 3.45 25.01 3.02
CA LYS A 219 4.91 24.80 2.87
C LYS A 219 5.37 24.39 1.48
N ILE A 220 4.46 24.02 0.60
CA ILE A 220 4.78 23.76 -0.80
C ILE A 220 4.67 25.03 -1.65
N ARG A 221 5.21 24.99 -2.87
CA ARG A 221 5.10 26.09 -3.83
C ARG A 221 3.73 26.11 -4.51
N THR A 222 3.36 27.23 -5.09
CA THR A 222 2.07 27.36 -5.83
C THR A 222 1.94 26.41 -7.01
N VAL A 223 3.07 25.98 -7.58
CA VAL A 223 3.11 25.03 -8.70
C VAL A 223 3.05 23.58 -8.25
N ASP A 224 3.43 23.31 -7.00
CA ASP A 224 3.36 21.96 -6.43
C ASP A 224 1.89 21.60 -6.13
N ARG A 225 1.58 20.31 -6.18
CA ARG A 225 0.21 19.84 -6.02
C ARG A 225 0.11 18.80 -4.94
N PRO A 226 -0.61 19.09 -3.86
CA PRO A 226 -0.83 18.16 -2.77
C PRO A 226 -2.10 17.34 -3.02
N PHE A 227 -2.07 16.08 -2.60
CA PHE A 227 -3.18 15.13 -2.65
C PHE A 227 -3.28 14.37 -1.33
N ARG A 228 -4.48 13.95 -0.97
CA ARG A 228 -4.68 12.94 0.05
C ARG A 228 -5.05 11.64 -0.64
N LEU A 229 -4.32 10.56 -0.35
CA LEU A 229 -4.56 9.25 -0.98
C LEU A 229 -5.61 8.49 -0.17
N GLU A 230 -5.27 8.07 1.00
CA GLU A 230 -6.17 7.37 1.91
C GLU A 230 -5.65 7.48 3.35
N GLY A 231 -6.56 7.54 4.34
CA GLY A 231 -6.23 7.51 5.76
C GLY A 231 -5.17 8.54 6.18
N ASP A 232 -3.95 8.05 6.35
CA ASP A 232 -2.74 8.75 6.80
C ASP A 232 -1.75 9.07 5.67
N GLU A 233 -2.13 8.83 4.41
CA GLU A 233 -1.24 8.97 3.26
C GLU A 233 -1.53 10.23 2.45
N PHE A 234 -0.47 10.94 2.10
CA PHE A 234 -0.49 12.11 1.23
C PHE A 234 0.53 11.98 0.11
N CYS A 235 0.29 12.71 -0.97
CA CYS A 235 1.22 12.83 -2.08
C CYS A 235 1.42 14.31 -2.43
N VAL A 236 2.64 14.68 -2.80
CA VAL A 236 2.93 15.99 -3.40
C VAL A 236 3.62 15.75 -4.73
N LEU A 237 3.02 16.24 -5.81
CA LEU A 237 3.67 16.33 -7.12
C LEU A 237 4.47 17.61 -7.21
N VAL A 238 5.74 17.51 -7.62
CA VAL A 238 6.70 18.61 -7.72
C VAL A 238 7.17 18.74 -9.17
N PRO A 239 6.50 19.58 -9.98
CA PRO A 239 6.87 19.79 -11.38
C PRO A 239 8.27 20.41 -11.52
N HIS A 240 8.96 20.04 -12.61
CA HIS A 240 10.27 20.60 -13.01
C HIS A 240 11.41 20.37 -12.01
N GLU A 241 11.30 19.38 -11.13
CA GLU A 241 12.33 19.00 -10.17
C GLU A 241 12.58 17.48 -10.21
N GLN A 242 13.83 17.08 -9.98
CA GLN A 242 14.20 15.69 -9.71
C GLN A 242 14.08 15.38 -8.21
N ALA A 243 14.13 14.10 -7.84
CA ALA A 243 13.95 13.66 -6.46
C ALA A 243 14.91 14.35 -5.47
N VAL A 244 16.17 14.49 -5.83
CA VAL A 244 17.18 15.16 -4.99
C VAL A 244 16.86 16.64 -4.78
N GLN A 245 16.29 17.30 -5.79
CA GLN A 245 15.91 18.72 -5.72
C GLN A 245 14.64 18.93 -4.87
N ALA A 246 13.73 17.95 -4.84
CA ALA A 246 12.52 17.96 -4.00
C ALA A 246 12.80 17.64 -2.52
N ARG A 247 13.96 17.02 -2.20
CA ARG A 247 14.34 16.65 -0.83
C ARG A 247 14.24 17.79 0.20
N PRO A 248 14.76 19.02 -0.04
CA PRO A 248 14.63 20.12 0.92
C PRO A 248 13.19 20.51 1.23
N MET A 249 12.26 20.35 0.29
CA MET A 249 10.84 20.56 0.53
C MET A 249 10.30 19.49 1.48
N ALA A 250 10.61 18.23 1.25
CA ALA A 250 10.19 17.12 2.10
C ALA A 250 10.76 17.24 3.53
N GLU A 251 12.03 17.54 3.69
CA GLU A 251 12.69 17.78 4.99
C GLU A 251 12.04 18.92 5.75
N ARG A 252 11.70 20.02 5.05
CA ARG A 252 10.97 21.15 5.64
C ARG A 252 9.56 20.72 6.11
N LEU A 253 8.82 19.95 5.33
CA LEU A 253 7.50 19.43 5.70
C LEU A 253 7.60 18.56 6.95
N ALA A 254 8.46 17.54 6.94
CA ALA A 254 8.65 16.64 8.06
C ALA A 254 9.06 17.39 9.34
N GLY A 255 10.03 18.29 9.24
CA GLY A 255 10.48 19.09 10.37
C GLY A 255 9.42 20.05 10.92
N VAL A 256 8.48 20.57 10.11
CA VAL A 256 7.36 21.37 10.62
C VAL A 256 6.35 20.48 11.34
N VAL A 257 6.02 19.30 10.79
CA VAL A 257 5.12 18.35 11.44
C VAL A 257 5.67 17.94 12.82
N GLU A 258 6.94 17.59 12.92
CA GLU A 258 7.56 17.27 14.21
C GLU A 258 7.49 18.41 15.24
N ARG A 259 7.79 19.64 14.81
CA ARG A 259 7.79 20.81 15.71
C ARG A 259 6.39 21.31 16.08
N SER A 260 5.38 21.05 15.27
CA SER A 260 3.99 21.49 15.54
C SER A 260 3.32 20.72 16.67
N GLN A 261 3.92 19.63 17.12
CA GLN A 261 3.39 18.78 18.19
C GLN A 261 3.75 19.35 19.57
N THR A 262 2.89 20.20 20.08
CA THR A 262 3.02 20.75 21.43
C THR A 262 1.95 20.16 22.34
N GLY A 263 2.35 19.62 23.50
CA GLY A 263 1.43 19.10 24.52
C GLY A 263 1.68 17.64 24.91
N GLU A 264 0.75 17.07 25.67
CA GLU A 264 0.78 15.68 26.16
C GLU A 264 0.26 14.66 25.14
N ALA A 265 -0.16 15.11 23.95
CA ALA A 265 -0.62 14.21 22.89
C ALA A 265 0.54 13.31 22.38
N PRO A 266 0.25 12.05 21.96
CA PRO A 266 1.27 11.18 21.41
C PRO A 266 1.90 11.83 20.18
N ARG A 267 3.22 11.71 20.09
CA ARG A 267 3.95 12.23 18.95
C ARG A 267 3.67 11.34 17.74
N ILE A 268 3.34 11.97 16.63
CA ILE A 268 3.29 11.34 15.31
C ILE A 268 4.58 11.69 14.56
N ALA A 269 5.06 10.77 13.77
CA ALA A 269 6.15 11.01 12.82
C ALA A 269 5.58 11.02 11.41
N VAL A 270 6.29 11.66 10.48
CA VAL A 270 5.98 11.58 9.05
C VAL A 270 7.19 11.00 8.35
N ALA A 271 7.00 9.91 7.62
CA ALA A 271 7.99 9.38 6.72
C ALA A 271 7.67 9.82 5.29
N ILE A 272 8.67 10.31 4.57
CA ILE A 272 8.52 10.81 3.22
C ILE A 272 9.49 10.10 2.29
N GLY A 273 8.94 9.41 1.27
CA GLY A 273 9.70 8.83 0.19
C GLY A 273 9.59 9.66 -1.07
N ILE A 274 10.71 9.88 -1.75
CA ILE A 274 10.77 10.74 -2.94
C ILE A 274 11.28 9.94 -4.12
N SER A 275 10.54 10.00 -5.23
CA SER A 275 10.97 9.52 -6.54
C SER A 275 10.88 10.60 -7.59
N SER A 276 11.35 10.35 -8.80
CA SER A 276 11.25 11.29 -9.93
C SER A 276 11.21 10.57 -11.29
N CYS A 277 10.56 11.21 -12.24
CA CYS A 277 10.66 10.90 -13.64
C CYS A 277 11.74 11.80 -14.27
N PRO A 278 12.73 11.22 -15.01
CA PRO A 278 12.81 9.84 -15.47
C PRO A 278 13.61 8.91 -14.55
N ASP A 279 14.30 9.38 -13.52
CA ASP A 279 15.36 8.66 -12.81
C ASP A 279 14.85 7.33 -12.19
N HIS A 280 13.57 7.29 -11.79
CA HIS A 280 12.97 6.12 -11.10
C HIS A 280 11.84 5.47 -11.90
N GLY A 281 11.49 6.01 -13.07
CA GLY A 281 10.48 5.48 -13.97
C GLY A 281 9.98 6.52 -14.99
N GLU A 282 9.45 6.03 -16.11
CA GLU A 282 8.86 6.85 -17.17
C GLU A 282 7.36 6.64 -17.33
N ASP A 283 6.75 5.97 -16.37
CA ASP A 283 5.30 5.76 -16.22
C ASP A 283 4.84 6.04 -14.78
N ALA A 284 3.54 6.23 -14.59
CA ALA A 284 2.97 6.63 -13.31
C ALA A 284 3.19 5.59 -12.22
N ASP A 285 3.02 4.30 -12.56
CA ASP A 285 3.07 3.21 -11.59
C ASP A 285 4.50 3.04 -11.07
N ARG A 286 5.49 3.08 -11.95
CA ARG A 286 6.90 2.97 -11.57
C ARG A 286 7.37 4.10 -10.68
N VAL A 287 6.97 5.34 -11.00
CA VAL A 287 7.36 6.51 -10.19
C VAL A 287 6.69 6.46 -8.82
N LEU A 288 5.41 6.09 -8.75
CA LEU A 288 4.70 5.92 -7.47
C LEU A 288 5.30 4.79 -6.65
N GLU A 289 5.53 3.63 -7.25
CA GLU A 289 6.14 2.47 -6.59
C GLU A 289 7.51 2.81 -5.99
N ALA A 290 8.36 3.50 -6.74
CA ALA A 290 9.67 3.92 -6.24
C ALA A 290 9.56 4.89 -5.05
N ALA A 291 8.56 5.78 -5.03
CA ALA A 291 8.29 6.64 -3.90
C ALA A 291 7.78 5.85 -2.68
N GLU A 292 6.92 4.84 -2.88
CA GLU A 292 6.44 3.94 -1.81
C GLU A 292 7.59 3.15 -1.19
N GLU A 293 8.45 2.56 -2.01
CA GLU A 293 9.64 1.83 -1.54
C GLU A 293 10.55 2.74 -0.70
N ALA A 294 10.75 3.99 -1.15
CA ALA A 294 11.51 4.97 -0.40
C ALA A 294 10.83 5.38 0.92
N THR A 295 9.50 5.53 0.93
CA THR A 295 8.74 5.80 2.17
C THR A 295 8.89 4.66 3.16
N TYR A 296 8.77 3.43 2.70
CA TYR A 296 8.99 2.25 3.53
C TYR A 296 10.43 2.18 4.08
N ALA A 297 11.42 2.47 3.23
CA ALA A 297 12.83 2.50 3.65
C ALA A 297 13.08 3.58 4.72
N ALA A 298 12.49 4.79 4.56
CA ALA A 298 12.55 5.85 5.56
C ALA A 298 11.99 5.39 6.90
N LYS A 299 10.80 4.79 6.92
CA LYS A 299 10.18 4.22 8.14
C LYS A 299 11.07 3.17 8.80
N ALA A 300 11.55 2.20 8.02
CA ALA A 300 12.38 1.11 8.53
C ALA A 300 13.71 1.60 9.13
N ALA A 301 14.29 2.66 8.58
CA ALA A 301 15.52 3.28 9.04
C ALA A 301 15.31 4.33 10.16
N GLY A 302 14.07 4.66 10.52
CA GLY A 302 13.75 5.75 11.44
C GLY A 302 14.12 7.14 10.90
N GLN A 303 14.16 7.30 9.57
CA GLN A 303 14.46 8.54 8.88
C GLN A 303 13.16 9.27 8.52
N LEU A 304 13.22 10.60 8.48
CA LEU A 304 12.07 11.40 8.06
C LEU A 304 11.89 11.44 6.54
N VAL A 305 12.98 11.34 5.79
CA VAL A 305 12.98 11.46 4.33
C VAL A 305 13.98 10.48 3.72
N ALA A 306 13.55 9.76 2.68
CA ALA A 306 14.42 8.96 1.83
C ALA A 306 14.15 9.27 0.34
N VAL A 307 15.18 9.15 -0.48
CA VAL A 307 15.08 9.25 -1.94
C VAL A 307 15.21 7.86 -2.53
N ALA A 308 14.38 7.52 -3.50
CA ALA A 308 14.42 6.23 -4.17
C ALA A 308 15.83 5.96 -4.74
N GLY A 309 16.29 4.72 -4.63
CA GLY A 309 17.60 4.29 -5.15
C GLY A 309 18.81 4.88 -4.44
N SER A 310 18.66 5.76 -3.44
CA SER A 310 19.78 6.23 -2.64
C SER A 310 20.08 5.24 -1.52
N ASP A 311 21.28 4.67 -1.52
CA ASP A 311 21.84 3.98 -0.36
C ASP A 311 22.23 5.05 0.69
N ASP A 312 21.21 5.66 1.31
CA ASP A 312 21.41 6.63 2.42
C ASP A 312 21.87 5.91 3.71
N ARG A 313 22.91 5.09 3.60
CA ARG A 313 23.79 4.80 4.72
C ARG A 313 24.58 6.06 5.00
N VAL A 314 24.01 6.96 5.80
CA VAL A 314 24.72 8.10 6.33
C VAL A 314 26.02 7.58 6.98
N SER A 315 27.14 7.85 6.33
CA SER A 315 28.45 7.71 6.93
C SER A 315 28.48 8.61 8.16
N ALA A 316 28.50 8.00 9.34
CA ALA A 316 28.73 8.67 10.62
C ALA A 316 30.15 9.28 10.71
N HIS A 317 30.61 9.95 9.67
CA HIS A 317 31.99 10.45 9.56
C HIS A 317 32.12 11.97 9.34
N ASP A 318 31.01 12.72 9.30
CA ASP A 318 31.07 14.20 9.14
C ASP A 318 30.56 14.97 10.38
N LEU A 319 30.89 14.48 11.56
CA LEU A 319 30.79 15.23 12.82
C LEU A 319 32.17 15.26 13.47
N HIS A 320 33.05 16.12 12.95
CA HIS A 320 34.19 16.68 13.68
C HIS A 320 34.33 18.15 13.39
#